data_b3c1a2c3ef73fbce2093bae644d640bb
#
_entry.id   b3c1a2c3ef73fbce2093bae644d640bb
#
_cell.length_a   1.000
_cell.length_b   1.000
_cell.length_c   1.000
_cell.angle_alpha   90.00
_cell.angle_beta   90.00
_cell.angle_gamma   90.00
#
_symmetry.space_group_name_H-M   'P 1'
#
loop_
_entity.id
_entity.type
_entity.pdbx_description
1 polymer ?
#
loop_
_entity_poly.entity_id
_entity_poly.type
_entity_poly.pdbx_seq_one_letter_code
_entity_poly.pdbx_strand_id
1 'polypeptide(L)'
;MKICAATGNAGKLRELRRILEAQGHEVVSQKELGITIEPEETGTTFAENAFIKAETICKASGLPTIADDSGLCVDALDGAPGVYSARYCGHHGDDEANNDKLLAAMQAVPAGQRGAKFVSAVCFILPDGRHLTCMGECPGSIAFTRLCGDYGFGYDPLFIPADCGVGKTDKRPNTEKRSYAQLTPDEKDAISHRGNALAELEKQLPGFLGE
;
A
#
# COMPACT_ATOMS: atom_id res chain seq x y z
N MET A 1 13.66 15.40 6.97
CA MET A 1 14.31 14.47 7.94
C MET A 1 14.74 13.19 7.24
N LYS A 2 15.62 12.37 7.87
CA LYS A 2 15.98 11.05 7.39
C LYS A 2 15.04 10.00 8.01
N ILE A 3 14.39 9.20 7.17
CA ILE A 3 13.35 8.23 7.56
C ILE A 3 13.76 6.83 7.09
N CYS A 4 13.70 5.86 7.97
CA CYS A 4 13.86 4.44 7.61
C CYS A 4 12.54 3.87 7.09
N ALA A 5 12.54 3.27 5.91
CA ALA A 5 11.39 2.54 5.38
C ALA A 5 11.48 1.06 5.78
N ALA A 6 10.56 0.63 6.64
CA ALA A 6 10.47 -0.74 7.14
C ALA A 6 9.67 -1.61 6.15
N THR A 7 10.28 -1.94 5.03
CA THR A 7 9.67 -2.80 4.00
C THR A 7 10.73 -3.56 3.20
N GLY A 8 10.49 -4.84 2.98
CA GLY A 8 11.24 -5.67 2.02
C GLY A 8 10.64 -5.63 0.60
N ASN A 9 9.45 -5.06 0.43
CA ASN A 9 8.79 -4.99 -0.87
C ASN A 9 9.32 -3.82 -1.70
N ALA A 10 9.99 -4.13 -2.83
CA ALA A 10 10.59 -3.13 -3.69
C ALA A 10 9.56 -2.18 -4.34
N GLY A 11 8.33 -2.66 -4.59
CA GLY A 11 7.24 -1.84 -5.11
C GLY A 11 6.80 -0.78 -4.09
N LYS A 12 6.53 -1.20 -2.86
CA LYS A 12 6.19 -0.30 -1.75
C LYS A 12 7.30 0.72 -1.48
N LEU A 13 8.56 0.28 -1.47
CA LEU A 13 9.70 1.17 -1.25
C LEU A 13 9.80 2.25 -2.33
N ARG A 14 9.57 1.90 -3.60
CA ARG A 14 9.58 2.89 -4.70
C ARG A 14 8.49 3.94 -4.53
N GLU A 15 7.29 3.52 -4.15
CA GLU A 15 6.17 4.45 -3.92
C GLU A 15 6.43 5.34 -2.69
N LEU A 16 6.88 4.78 -1.56
CA LEU A 16 7.25 5.55 -0.36
C LEU A 16 8.33 6.59 -0.67
N ARG A 17 9.40 6.20 -1.37
CA ARG A 17 10.46 7.14 -1.79
C ARG A 17 9.91 8.26 -2.63
N ARG A 18 9.20 7.94 -3.71
CA ARG A 18 8.68 8.95 -4.63
C ARG A 18 7.85 10.00 -3.93
N ILE A 19 6.97 9.58 -3.00
CA ILE A 19 6.07 10.49 -2.30
C ILE A 19 6.82 11.28 -1.22
N LEU A 20 7.58 10.63 -0.35
CA LEU A 20 8.25 11.28 0.78
C LEU A 20 9.44 12.14 0.37
N GLU A 21 10.19 11.73 -0.66
CA GLU A 21 11.32 12.54 -1.17
C GLU A 21 10.82 13.80 -1.88
N ALA A 22 9.65 13.75 -2.52
CA ALA A 22 8.99 14.94 -3.07
C ALA A 22 8.59 15.94 -1.97
N GLN A 23 8.42 15.48 -0.73
CA GLN A 23 8.13 16.29 0.46
C GLN A 23 9.41 16.75 1.19
N GLY A 24 10.59 16.49 0.64
CA GLY A 24 11.88 16.92 1.22
C GLY A 24 12.43 16.01 2.31
N HIS A 25 11.96 14.77 2.42
CA HIS A 25 12.53 13.76 3.32
C HIS A 25 13.59 12.93 2.60
N GLU A 26 14.58 12.42 3.34
CA GLU A 26 15.52 11.40 2.87
C GLU A 26 15.01 10.02 3.29
N VAL A 27 14.77 9.11 2.35
CA VAL A 27 14.25 7.77 2.64
C VAL A 27 15.33 6.71 2.41
N VAL A 28 15.67 6.00 3.48
CA VAL A 28 16.58 4.83 3.44
C VAL A 28 15.80 3.57 3.78
N SER A 29 16.04 2.49 3.07
CA SER A 29 15.43 1.21 3.41
C SER A 29 16.15 0.52 4.58
N GLN A 30 15.43 -0.33 5.31
CA GLN A 30 16.05 -1.18 6.33
C GLN A 30 17.22 -2.00 5.77
N LYS A 31 17.12 -2.46 4.51
CA LYS A 31 18.19 -3.22 3.85
C LYS A 31 19.45 -2.41 3.61
N GLU A 32 19.33 -1.13 3.20
CA GLU A 32 20.45 -0.21 3.02
C GLU A 32 21.18 0.10 4.34
N LEU A 33 20.45 -0.01 5.46
CA LEU A 33 21.02 0.09 6.81
C LEU A 33 21.60 -1.22 7.33
N GLY A 34 21.60 -2.30 6.53
CA GLY A 34 22.06 -3.62 6.94
C GLY A 34 21.14 -4.34 7.93
N ILE A 35 19.89 -3.88 8.07
CA ILE A 35 18.90 -4.50 8.98
C ILE A 35 18.20 -5.62 8.23
N THR A 36 18.42 -6.85 8.68
CA THR A 36 17.87 -8.08 8.09
C THR A 36 16.68 -8.64 8.85
N ILE A 37 16.25 -7.96 9.91
CA ILE A 37 15.08 -8.36 10.72
C ILE A 37 13.84 -8.30 9.84
N GLU A 38 13.08 -9.39 9.80
CA GLU A 38 11.74 -9.47 9.21
C GLU A 38 10.72 -9.59 10.34
N PRO A 39 10.00 -8.51 10.67
CA PRO A 39 9.01 -8.54 11.73
C PRO A 39 7.87 -9.50 11.38
N GLU A 40 7.49 -10.37 12.32
CA GLU A 40 6.34 -11.25 12.15
C GLU A 40 5.04 -10.44 12.23
N GLU A 41 4.23 -10.51 11.20
CA GLU A 41 2.93 -9.84 11.12
C GLU A 41 1.87 -10.67 11.87
N THR A 42 1.78 -10.47 13.18
CA THR A 42 0.84 -11.16 14.08
C THR A 42 -0.46 -10.40 14.30
N GLY A 43 -0.55 -9.19 13.79
CA GLY A 43 -1.75 -8.35 13.89
C GLY A 43 -2.91 -8.88 13.05
N THR A 44 -4.11 -8.55 13.48
CA THR A 44 -5.36 -8.89 12.80
C THR A 44 -5.85 -7.78 11.89
N THR A 45 -5.24 -6.61 11.97
CA THR A 45 -5.54 -5.42 11.17
C THR A 45 -4.29 -4.89 10.47
N PHE A 46 -4.48 -4.14 9.39
CA PHE A 46 -3.39 -3.45 8.71
C PHE A 46 -2.65 -2.47 9.64
N ALA A 47 -3.38 -1.78 10.52
CA ALA A 47 -2.79 -0.82 11.46
C ALA A 47 -1.87 -1.51 12.47
N GLU A 48 -2.29 -2.64 13.02
CA GLU A 48 -1.47 -3.44 13.96
C GLU A 48 -0.20 -3.94 13.28
N ASN A 49 -0.29 -4.48 12.07
CA ASN A 49 0.87 -4.97 11.34
C ASN A 49 1.81 -3.83 10.93
N ALA A 50 1.29 -2.69 10.48
CA ALA A 50 2.11 -1.51 10.20
C ALA A 50 2.88 -1.04 11.45
N PHE A 51 2.21 -1.00 12.60
CA PHE A 51 2.84 -0.62 13.86
C PHE A 51 3.95 -1.62 14.27
N ILE A 52 3.67 -2.92 14.25
CA ILE A 52 4.65 -3.97 14.57
C ILE A 52 5.92 -3.82 13.74
N LYS A 53 5.76 -3.63 12.41
CA LYS A 53 6.87 -3.42 11.49
C LYS A 53 7.64 -2.15 11.80
N ALA A 54 6.94 -1.03 11.97
CA ALA A 54 7.54 0.27 12.25
C ALA A 54 8.32 0.25 13.57
N GLU A 55 7.73 -0.27 14.63
CA GLU A 55 8.34 -0.34 15.97
C GLU A 55 9.60 -1.20 15.97
N THR A 56 9.52 -2.39 15.38
CA THR A 56 10.64 -3.33 15.32
C THR A 56 11.84 -2.72 14.60
N ILE A 57 11.62 -2.11 13.45
CA ILE A 57 12.70 -1.52 12.64
C ILE A 57 13.18 -0.19 13.22
N CYS A 58 12.31 0.60 13.86
CA CYS A 58 12.72 1.81 14.57
C CYS A 58 13.67 1.50 15.71
N LYS A 59 13.38 0.48 16.51
CA LYS A 59 14.29 0.01 17.59
C LYS A 59 15.63 -0.46 17.05
N ALA A 60 15.64 -1.11 15.88
CA ALA A 60 16.88 -1.61 15.28
C ALA A 60 17.70 -0.53 14.58
N SER A 61 17.05 0.46 13.96
CA SER A 61 17.72 1.52 13.19
C SER A 61 18.12 2.73 14.03
N GLY A 62 17.38 3.01 15.11
CA GLY A 62 17.48 4.25 15.87
C GLY A 62 17.00 5.48 15.12
N LEU A 63 16.33 5.32 13.97
CA LEU A 63 15.83 6.41 13.12
C LEU A 63 14.31 6.50 13.20
N PRO A 64 13.74 7.70 12.94
CA PRO A 64 12.33 7.80 12.57
C PRO A 64 12.00 6.77 11.48
N THR A 65 10.97 5.98 11.69
CA THR A 65 10.68 4.83 10.81
C THR A 65 9.25 4.89 10.30
N ILE A 66 9.07 4.56 9.04
CA ILE A 66 7.78 4.42 8.39
C ILE A 66 7.58 2.97 7.94
N ALA A 67 6.42 2.42 8.23
CA ALA A 67 6.00 1.12 7.70
C ALA A 67 4.62 1.23 7.08
N ASP A 68 4.39 0.45 6.04
CA ASP A 68 3.10 0.28 5.40
C ASP A 68 2.65 -1.18 5.50
N ASP A 69 1.43 -1.38 5.96
CA ASP A 69 0.71 -2.61 5.74
C ASP A 69 -0.52 -2.35 4.89
N SER A 70 -0.68 -3.13 3.82
CA SER A 70 -1.70 -2.85 2.82
C SER A 70 -2.17 -4.12 2.13
N GLY A 71 -3.39 -4.10 1.67
CA GLY A 71 -3.98 -5.21 0.97
C GLY A 71 -5.24 -4.85 0.20
N LEU A 72 -5.69 -5.82 -0.57
CA LEU A 72 -6.92 -5.78 -1.35
C LEU A 72 -8.05 -6.41 -0.54
N CYS A 73 -9.16 -5.70 -0.40
CA CYS A 73 -10.38 -6.19 0.21
C CYS A 73 -11.46 -6.29 -0.87
N VAL A 74 -12.04 -7.48 -1.07
CA VAL A 74 -13.04 -7.73 -2.11
C VAL A 74 -14.38 -8.03 -1.47
N ASP A 75 -15.42 -7.27 -1.84
CA ASP A 75 -16.74 -7.33 -1.20
C ASP A 75 -17.38 -8.72 -1.34
N ALA A 76 -17.33 -9.30 -2.53
CA ALA A 76 -17.89 -10.64 -2.81
C ALA A 76 -17.15 -11.80 -2.10
N LEU A 77 -16.00 -11.51 -1.47
CA LEU A 77 -15.18 -12.46 -0.73
C LEU A 77 -15.11 -12.10 0.76
N ASP A 78 -16.10 -11.39 1.29
CA ASP A 78 -16.16 -10.95 2.69
C ASP A 78 -14.89 -10.22 3.15
N GLY A 79 -14.31 -9.42 2.26
CA GLY A 79 -13.09 -8.66 2.50
C GLY A 79 -11.77 -9.41 2.26
N ALA A 80 -11.83 -10.70 1.90
CA ALA A 80 -10.61 -11.40 1.51
C ALA A 80 -10.05 -10.84 0.19
N PRO A 81 -8.71 -10.91 -0.02
CA PRO A 81 -7.66 -11.46 0.83
C PRO A 81 -7.29 -10.65 2.08
N GLY A 82 -7.62 -9.33 2.15
CA GLY A 82 -7.39 -8.50 3.33
C GLY A 82 -5.92 -8.48 3.78
N VAL A 83 -5.64 -8.66 5.07
CA VAL A 83 -4.28 -8.71 5.64
C VAL A 83 -3.42 -9.88 5.11
N TYR A 84 -4.05 -10.85 4.44
CA TYR A 84 -3.36 -11.98 3.82
C TYR A 84 -2.98 -11.73 2.35
N SER A 85 -3.14 -10.49 1.84
CA SER A 85 -2.94 -10.16 0.42
C SER A 85 -1.61 -10.63 -0.15
N ALA A 86 -0.51 -10.44 0.56
CA ALA A 86 0.83 -10.83 0.10
C ALA A 86 1.08 -12.36 0.07
N ARG A 87 0.23 -13.14 0.75
CA ARG A 87 0.34 -14.60 0.88
C ARG A 87 -0.97 -15.34 0.61
N TYR A 88 -1.84 -14.75 -0.19
CA TYR A 88 -3.18 -15.27 -0.46
C TYR A 88 -3.17 -16.65 -1.11
N CYS A 89 -2.21 -16.92 -1.99
CA CYS A 89 -1.99 -18.25 -2.59
C CYS A 89 -1.41 -19.29 -1.62
N GLY A 90 -0.95 -18.87 -0.42
CA GLY A 90 -0.27 -19.72 0.57
C GLY A 90 1.25 -19.51 0.62
N HIS A 91 1.82 -18.75 -0.31
CA HIS A 91 3.24 -18.38 -0.38
C HIS A 91 3.39 -16.86 -0.39
N HIS A 92 4.38 -16.34 0.34
CA HIS A 92 4.60 -14.90 0.40
C HIS A 92 5.26 -14.40 -0.89
N GLY A 93 4.72 -13.32 -1.48
CA GLY A 93 5.34 -12.59 -2.59
C GLY A 93 5.19 -13.23 -3.97
N ASP A 94 4.35 -14.24 -4.13
CA ASP A 94 4.00 -14.82 -5.43
C ASP A 94 2.79 -14.08 -6.01
N ASP A 95 3.05 -12.95 -6.67
CA ASP A 95 2.00 -12.08 -7.22
C ASP A 95 1.17 -12.80 -8.29
N GLU A 96 1.79 -13.64 -9.13
CA GLU A 96 1.10 -14.37 -10.19
C GLU A 96 0.12 -15.40 -9.62
N ALA A 97 0.56 -16.21 -8.66
CA ALA A 97 -0.32 -17.19 -8.01
C ALA A 97 -1.42 -16.52 -7.18
N ASN A 98 -1.14 -15.36 -6.55
CA ASN A 98 -2.14 -14.58 -5.85
C ASN A 98 -3.23 -14.06 -6.80
N ASN A 99 -2.84 -13.55 -7.97
CA ASN A 99 -3.75 -13.09 -9.02
C ASN A 99 -4.60 -14.23 -9.58
N ASP A 100 -3.99 -15.39 -9.85
CA ASP A 100 -4.71 -16.58 -10.34
C ASP A 100 -5.75 -17.05 -9.33
N LYS A 101 -5.38 -17.14 -8.07
CA LYS A 101 -6.32 -17.52 -7.01
C LYS A 101 -7.47 -16.53 -6.89
N LEU A 102 -7.20 -15.22 -6.99
CA LEU A 102 -8.26 -14.21 -6.94
C LEU A 102 -9.20 -14.33 -8.14
N LEU A 103 -8.69 -14.49 -9.35
CA LEU A 103 -9.52 -14.68 -10.53
C LEU A 103 -10.40 -15.93 -10.43
N ALA A 104 -9.84 -17.03 -9.95
CA ALA A 104 -10.60 -18.27 -9.71
C ALA A 104 -11.73 -18.07 -8.69
N ALA A 105 -11.44 -17.42 -7.56
CA ALA A 105 -12.45 -17.10 -6.54
C ALA A 105 -13.56 -16.17 -7.06
N MET A 106 -13.24 -15.30 -8.01
CA MET A 106 -14.15 -14.33 -8.60
C MET A 106 -14.86 -14.85 -9.86
N GLN A 107 -14.62 -16.09 -10.28
CA GLN A 107 -15.12 -16.61 -11.56
C GLN A 107 -16.64 -16.56 -11.70
N ALA A 108 -17.38 -16.89 -10.64
CA ALA A 108 -18.84 -16.88 -10.63
C ALA A 108 -19.47 -15.53 -10.25
N VAL A 109 -18.65 -14.53 -9.90
CA VAL A 109 -19.15 -13.20 -9.46
C VAL A 109 -19.48 -12.35 -10.68
N PRO A 110 -20.77 -11.95 -10.86
CA PRO A 110 -21.18 -11.19 -12.04
C PRO A 110 -20.67 -9.75 -12.05
N ALA A 111 -20.75 -9.12 -13.22
CA ALA A 111 -20.55 -7.68 -13.35
C ALA A 111 -21.47 -6.91 -12.40
N GLY A 112 -20.95 -5.84 -11.77
CA GLY A 112 -21.71 -5.05 -10.79
C GLY A 112 -21.62 -5.56 -9.35
N GLN A 113 -21.15 -6.79 -9.11
CA GLN A 113 -20.90 -7.35 -7.77
C GLN A 113 -19.40 -7.57 -7.49
N ARG A 114 -18.54 -6.99 -8.29
CA ARG A 114 -17.08 -7.16 -8.20
C ARG A 114 -16.40 -6.00 -7.46
N GLY A 115 -17.14 -5.33 -6.56
CA GLY A 115 -16.63 -4.23 -5.74
C GLY A 115 -15.43 -4.67 -4.92
N ALA A 116 -14.45 -3.78 -4.81
CA ALA A 116 -13.24 -3.99 -4.03
C ALA A 116 -12.63 -2.66 -3.63
N LYS A 117 -11.75 -2.69 -2.64
CA LYS A 117 -10.91 -1.55 -2.30
C LYS A 117 -9.52 -2.01 -1.93
N PHE A 118 -8.53 -1.21 -2.29
CA PHE A 118 -7.24 -1.29 -1.62
C PHE A 118 -7.25 -0.46 -0.34
N VAL A 119 -6.61 -1.00 0.70
CA VAL A 119 -6.43 -0.35 2.00
C VAL A 119 -4.94 -0.28 2.32
N SER A 120 -4.49 0.82 2.88
CA SER A 120 -3.14 0.98 3.43
C SER A 120 -3.24 1.59 4.82
N ALA A 121 -2.52 1.01 5.76
CA ALA A 121 -2.19 1.61 7.03
C ALA A 121 -0.71 1.99 7.01
N VAL A 122 -0.42 3.27 7.20
CA VAL A 122 0.94 3.79 7.30
C VAL A 122 1.20 4.18 8.74
N CYS A 123 2.18 3.55 9.37
CA CYS A 123 2.63 3.90 10.72
C CYS A 123 3.98 4.62 10.64
N PHE A 124 4.05 5.83 11.18
CA PHE A 124 5.27 6.59 11.40
C PHE A 124 5.58 6.61 12.88
N ILE A 125 6.79 6.22 13.26
CA ILE A 125 7.22 6.14 14.66
C ILE A 125 8.56 6.83 14.85
N LEU A 126 8.71 7.51 15.98
CA LEU A 126 9.95 8.14 16.42
C LEU A 126 10.72 7.23 17.39
N PRO A 127 12.05 7.41 17.54
CA PRO A 127 12.85 6.61 18.47
C PRO A 127 12.41 6.72 19.94
N ASP A 128 11.67 7.76 20.31
CA ASP A 128 11.10 7.94 21.64
C ASP A 128 9.80 7.14 21.90
N GLY A 129 9.32 6.42 20.86
CA GLY A 129 8.13 5.58 20.91
C GLY A 129 6.82 6.30 20.54
N ARG A 130 6.82 7.63 20.36
CA ARG A 130 5.65 8.34 19.83
C ARG A 130 5.40 7.88 18.41
N HIS A 131 4.15 7.61 18.07
CA HIS A 131 3.78 7.17 16.73
C HIS A 131 2.47 7.77 16.26
N LEU A 132 2.29 7.76 14.94
CA LEU A 132 1.11 8.22 14.23
C LEU A 132 0.76 7.17 13.19
N THR A 133 -0.50 6.73 13.14
CA THR A 133 -0.97 5.78 12.13
C THR A 133 -2.08 6.40 11.32
N CYS A 134 -1.89 6.46 10.02
CA CYS A 134 -2.85 7.00 9.06
C CYS A 134 -3.35 5.89 8.13
N MET A 135 -4.63 5.96 7.81
CA MET A 135 -5.28 5.02 6.89
C MET A 135 -5.59 5.71 5.56
N GLY A 136 -5.48 4.95 4.48
CA GLY A 136 -5.93 5.38 3.18
C GLY A 136 -6.60 4.25 2.42
N GLU A 137 -7.63 4.57 1.67
CA GLU A 137 -8.38 3.62 0.86
C GLU A 137 -8.44 4.11 -0.60
N CYS A 138 -8.57 3.16 -1.51
CA CYS A 138 -8.92 3.43 -2.90
C CYS A 138 -10.02 2.47 -3.32
N PRO A 139 -11.26 2.95 -3.52
CA PRO A 139 -12.35 2.11 -4.00
C PRO A 139 -12.19 1.78 -5.49
N GLY A 140 -12.73 0.63 -5.89
CA GLY A 140 -12.68 0.17 -7.26
C GLY A 140 -13.42 -1.14 -7.47
N SER A 141 -12.97 -1.92 -8.44
CA SER A 141 -13.55 -3.22 -8.77
C SER A 141 -12.50 -4.18 -9.31
N ILE A 142 -12.80 -5.49 -9.27
CA ILE A 142 -11.94 -6.54 -9.82
C ILE A 142 -12.30 -6.79 -11.29
N ALA A 143 -11.32 -6.73 -12.16
CA ALA A 143 -11.44 -7.08 -13.57
C ALA A 143 -11.77 -8.58 -13.78
N PHE A 144 -12.33 -8.92 -14.93
CA PHE A 144 -12.59 -10.32 -15.30
C PHE A 144 -11.32 -11.06 -15.75
N THR A 145 -10.34 -10.31 -16.25
CA THR A 145 -9.06 -10.82 -16.72
C THR A 145 -7.97 -9.83 -16.33
N ARG A 146 -6.71 -10.23 -16.43
CA ARG A 146 -5.59 -9.33 -16.21
C ARG A 146 -5.56 -8.21 -17.25
N LEU A 147 -5.55 -6.98 -16.79
CA LEU A 147 -5.37 -5.76 -17.59
C LEU A 147 -3.94 -5.26 -17.34
N CYS A 148 -2.99 -5.93 -17.98
CA CYS A 148 -1.57 -5.61 -17.82
C CYS A 148 -1.23 -4.24 -18.40
N GLY A 149 -0.19 -3.62 -17.85
CA GLY A 149 0.39 -2.37 -18.30
C GLY A 149 1.88 -2.36 -17.98
N ASP A 150 2.49 -1.21 -18.10
CA ASP A 150 3.96 -1.06 -17.92
C ASP A 150 4.36 -0.85 -16.45
N TYR A 151 3.39 -0.77 -15.55
CA TYR A 151 3.61 -0.33 -14.17
C TYR A 151 2.96 -1.30 -13.16
N GLY A 152 3.22 -1.02 -11.89
CA GLY A 152 2.55 -1.70 -10.78
C GLY A 152 3.24 -2.97 -10.27
N PHE A 153 2.55 -3.67 -9.37
CA PHE A 153 2.93 -4.93 -8.75
C PHE A 153 1.70 -5.54 -8.03
N GLY A 154 1.82 -6.76 -7.55
CA GLY A 154 0.74 -7.40 -6.81
C GLY A 154 -0.54 -7.56 -7.64
N TYR A 155 -1.66 -7.12 -7.09
CA TYR A 155 -2.97 -7.21 -7.74
C TYR A 155 -3.28 -6.05 -8.71
N ASP A 156 -2.32 -5.18 -8.99
CA ASP A 156 -2.52 -4.02 -9.87
C ASP A 156 -3.14 -4.37 -11.24
N PRO A 157 -2.79 -5.51 -11.89
CA PRO A 157 -3.42 -5.90 -13.14
C PRO A 157 -4.90 -6.28 -13.03
N LEU A 158 -5.40 -6.58 -11.84
CA LEU A 158 -6.79 -6.96 -11.60
C LEU A 158 -7.65 -5.84 -11.03
N PHE A 159 -7.05 -4.80 -10.49
CA PHE A 159 -7.78 -3.74 -9.80
C PHE A 159 -8.04 -2.55 -10.72
N ILE A 160 -9.31 -2.23 -10.94
CA ILE A 160 -9.79 -1.06 -11.67
C ILE A 160 -10.24 -0.03 -10.63
N PRO A 161 -9.48 1.03 -10.36
CA PRO A 161 -9.89 2.07 -9.43
C PRO A 161 -11.11 2.83 -9.95
N ALA A 162 -11.93 3.34 -9.06
CA ALA A 162 -13.10 4.15 -9.41
C ALA A 162 -12.71 5.46 -10.11
N ASP A 163 -11.58 6.03 -9.68
CA ASP A 163 -11.00 7.26 -10.25
C ASP A 163 -9.65 6.98 -10.90
N CYS A 164 -9.18 7.87 -11.75
CA CYS A 164 -7.78 7.97 -12.17
C CYS A 164 -7.20 9.33 -11.82
N GLY A 165 -5.91 9.38 -11.56
CA GLY A 165 -5.19 10.62 -11.33
C GLY A 165 -5.11 11.48 -12.60
N VAL A 166 -5.08 12.78 -12.39
CA VAL A 166 -4.78 13.77 -13.41
C VAL A 166 -3.60 14.59 -12.88
N GLY A 167 -2.40 14.27 -13.35
CA GLY A 167 -1.18 14.78 -12.73
C GLY A 167 -0.97 14.18 -11.33
N LYS A 168 -0.47 15.00 -10.40
CA LYS A 168 -0.05 14.53 -9.06
C LYS A 168 -1.13 14.63 -7.97
N THR A 169 -2.14 15.46 -8.17
CA THR A 169 -3.09 15.83 -7.09
C THR A 169 -4.55 15.70 -7.48
N ASP A 170 -4.85 15.86 -8.76
CA ASP A 170 -6.22 15.87 -9.24
C ASP A 170 -6.69 14.48 -9.64
N LYS A 171 -7.99 14.25 -9.61
CA LYS A 171 -8.60 12.99 -9.99
C LYS A 171 -9.88 13.18 -10.78
N ARG A 172 -10.18 12.21 -11.63
CA ARG A 172 -11.41 12.14 -12.42
C ARG A 172 -11.94 10.69 -12.43
N PRO A 173 -13.24 10.45 -12.70
CA PRO A 173 -13.76 9.10 -12.87
C PRO A 173 -12.99 8.29 -13.92
N ASN A 174 -12.70 7.03 -13.59
CA ASN A 174 -11.99 6.10 -14.49
C ASN A 174 -12.94 5.51 -15.54
N THR A 175 -13.39 6.35 -16.47
CA THR A 175 -14.33 5.95 -17.52
C THR A 175 -13.73 4.96 -18.52
N GLU A 176 -12.40 4.96 -18.68
CA GLU A 176 -11.66 4.07 -19.55
C GLU A 176 -11.45 2.69 -18.92
N LYS A 177 -11.80 2.53 -17.64
CA LYS A 177 -11.62 1.31 -16.85
C LYS A 177 -10.19 0.77 -16.87
N ARG A 178 -9.21 1.67 -16.82
CA ARG A 178 -7.80 1.31 -16.72
C ARG A 178 -7.52 0.65 -15.36
N SER A 179 -6.74 -0.43 -15.36
CA SER A 179 -6.24 -1.02 -14.12
C SER A 179 -5.12 -0.17 -13.50
N TYR A 180 -4.79 -0.43 -12.25
CA TYR A 180 -3.62 0.18 -11.62
C TYR A 180 -2.31 -0.06 -12.40
N ALA A 181 -2.16 -1.22 -13.04
CA ALA A 181 -1.00 -1.53 -13.86
C ALA A 181 -0.88 -0.65 -15.12
N GLN A 182 -1.99 -0.05 -15.57
CA GLN A 182 -2.07 0.81 -16.75
C GLN A 182 -1.99 2.31 -16.43
N LEU A 183 -1.95 2.66 -15.14
CA LEU A 183 -1.76 4.04 -14.70
C LEU A 183 -0.27 4.34 -14.55
N THR A 184 0.13 5.54 -14.96
CA THR A 184 1.48 6.02 -14.64
C THR A 184 1.67 6.13 -13.13
N PRO A 185 2.90 6.12 -12.63
CA PRO A 185 3.17 6.30 -11.20
C PRO A 185 2.50 7.54 -10.59
N ASP A 186 2.56 8.68 -11.27
CA ASP A 186 1.94 9.92 -10.79
C ASP A 186 0.41 9.85 -10.76
N GLU A 187 -0.21 9.25 -11.80
CA GLU A 187 -1.66 9.02 -11.83
C GLU A 187 -2.11 8.10 -10.69
N LYS A 188 -1.34 7.04 -10.42
CA LYS A 188 -1.64 6.10 -9.34
C LYS A 188 -1.46 6.75 -7.96
N ASP A 189 -0.38 7.49 -7.73
CA ASP A 189 -0.11 8.13 -6.44
C ASP A 189 -1.21 9.12 -6.05
N ALA A 190 -1.76 9.86 -7.01
CA ALA A 190 -2.83 10.83 -6.77
C ALA A 190 -4.13 10.22 -6.21
N ILE A 191 -4.35 8.91 -6.40
CA ILE A 191 -5.60 8.24 -6.05
C ILE A 191 -5.41 7.00 -5.16
N SER A 192 -4.18 6.50 -5.05
CA SER A 192 -3.94 5.20 -4.40
C SER A 192 -4.18 5.25 -2.89
N HIS A 193 -4.49 4.08 -2.34
CA HIS A 193 -4.60 3.85 -0.90
C HIS A 193 -3.38 4.36 -0.12
N ARG A 194 -2.16 4.05 -0.62
CA ARG A 194 -0.90 4.53 -0.01
C ARG A 194 -0.73 6.03 -0.18
N GLY A 195 -1.01 6.58 -1.35
CA GLY A 195 -0.98 8.03 -1.60
C GLY A 195 -1.92 8.77 -0.64
N ASN A 196 -3.14 8.27 -0.46
CA ASN A 196 -4.12 8.84 0.47
C ASN A 196 -3.66 8.74 1.94
N ALA A 197 -3.09 7.59 2.36
CA ALA A 197 -2.56 7.43 3.72
C ALA A 197 -1.38 8.36 4.00
N LEU A 198 -0.46 8.53 3.03
CA LEU A 198 0.69 9.44 3.15
C LEU A 198 0.27 10.91 3.12
N ALA A 199 -0.73 11.27 2.31
CA ALA A 199 -1.27 12.62 2.32
C ALA A 199 -1.92 12.98 3.67
N GLU A 200 -2.54 12.00 4.32
CA GLU A 200 -3.10 12.20 5.67
C GLU A 200 -1.98 12.29 6.72
N LEU A 201 -0.92 11.48 6.60
CA LEU A 201 0.26 11.58 7.44
C LEU A 201 0.91 12.96 7.33
N GLU A 202 1.09 13.48 6.12
CA GLU A 202 1.68 14.78 5.85
C GLU A 202 0.93 15.91 6.56
N LYS A 203 -0.41 15.88 6.57
CA LYS A 203 -1.23 16.88 7.26
C LYS A 203 -1.04 16.86 8.77
N GLN A 204 -0.87 15.68 9.36
CA GLN A 204 -0.79 15.49 10.80
C GLN A 204 0.64 15.61 11.34
N LEU A 205 1.65 15.42 10.49
CA LEU A 205 3.05 15.33 10.89
C LEU A 205 3.58 16.61 11.58
N PRO A 206 3.30 17.86 11.12
CA PRO A 206 3.78 19.06 11.81
C PRO A 206 3.28 19.11 13.25
N GLY A 207 1.98 18.96 13.48
CA GLY A 207 1.41 18.94 14.83
C GLY A 207 1.93 17.80 15.70
N PHE A 208 2.21 16.65 15.10
CA PHE A 208 2.80 15.49 15.79
C PHE A 208 4.26 15.73 16.21
N LEU A 209 5.01 16.47 15.40
CA LEU A 209 6.41 16.86 15.70
C LEU A 209 6.50 18.05 16.65
N GLY A 210 5.40 18.80 16.86
CA GLY A 210 5.36 20.01 17.69
C GLY A 210 5.83 21.25 16.95
N GLU A 211 5.69 21.27 15.64
CA GLU A 211 5.98 22.40 14.75
C GLU A 211 4.75 23.29 14.51
#